data_7823f07d4bdfdc1578ae8c52ed2bc209
#
_entry.id   7823f07d4bdfdc1578ae8c52ed2bc209
#
_cell.length_a   1.000
_cell.length_b   1.000
_cell.length_c   1.000
_cell.angle_alpha   90.00
_cell.angle_beta   90.00
_cell.angle_gamma   90.00
#
_symmetry.space_group_name_H-M   'P 1'
#
loop_
_entity.id
_entity.type
_entity.pdbx_description
1 polymer ?
#
loop_
_entity_poly.entity_id
_entity_poly.type
_entity_poly.pdbx_seq_one_letter_code
_entity_poly.pdbx_strand_id
1 'polypeptide(L)'
;MKYMPVTNKVIILDAGHGGIDSGTLNDDKTILEKDINLAITHKIRELLESSGAHVILTREDDSSLYVEDGKKTIRQKYNENLKNRKKIIEESNADMFISIHMNALVGKGASKYYGAQTFYPAGKEDSIKLSKYIQQELKRIVDKTNNREVKPRDDLYLLKDNDIPSVLIECGFLSNDKEAKLLTDEKYQEKIAWSIYAG
;
A
#
# COMPACT_ATOMS: atom_id res chain seq x y z
N MET A 1 19.74 23.82 10.72
CA MET A 1 18.51 23.08 11.06
C MET A 1 18.26 22.08 9.94
N LYS A 2 18.23 20.78 10.21
CA LYS A 2 17.92 19.79 9.16
C LYS A 2 16.43 19.92 8.86
N TYR A 3 16.08 20.22 7.61
CA TYR A 3 14.67 20.28 7.19
C TYR A 3 14.09 18.86 7.24
N MET A 4 13.09 18.64 8.06
CA MET A 4 12.40 17.36 8.22
C MET A 4 10.91 17.59 7.90
N PRO A 5 10.50 17.42 6.64
CA PRO A 5 9.19 17.87 6.15
C PRO A 5 8.00 17.14 6.78
N VAL A 6 8.23 15.94 7.33
CA VAL A 6 7.17 15.13 7.97
C VAL A 6 7.13 15.25 9.50
N THR A 7 7.95 16.12 10.10
CA THR A 7 7.97 16.30 11.56
C THR A 7 6.59 16.75 12.06
N ASN A 8 6.09 16.06 13.11
CA ASN A 8 4.77 16.26 13.70
C ASN A 8 3.58 15.96 12.75
N LYS A 9 3.82 15.34 11.60
CA LYS A 9 2.74 14.86 10.74
C LYS A 9 2.23 13.51 11.24
N VAL A 10 0.93 13.31 11.18
CA VAL A 10 0.27 12.04 11.46
C VAL A 10 -0.01 11.34 10.13
N ILE A 11 0.61 10.19 9.92
CA ILE A 11 0.51 9.44 8.65
C ILE A 11 -0.06 8.05 8.93
N ILE A 12 -1.15 7.70 8.25
CA ILE A 12 -1.68 6.35 8.30
C ILE A 12 -1.03 5.52 7.21
N LEU A 13 -0.45 4.40 7.59
CA LEU A 13 0.00 3.35 6.68
C LEU A 13 -0.91 2.14 6.79
N ASP A 14 -1.44 1.72 5.66
CA ASP A 14 -2.30 0.56 5.53
C ASP A 14 -1.56 -0.57 4.82
N ALA A 15 -1.23 -1.63 5.55
CA ALA A 15 -0.76 -2.87 4.96
C ALA A 15 -1.98 -3.65 4.45
N GLY A 16 -2.24 -3.62 3.15
CA GLY A 16 -3.39 -4.29 2.56
C GLY A 16 -3.51 -5.77 2.95
N HIS A 17 -4.75 -6.28 3.00
CA HIS A 17 -5.05 -7.67 3.38
C HIS A 17 -4.67 -8.00 4.83
N GLY A 18 -4.49 -9.29 5.18
CA GLY A 18 -4.10 -9.76 6.52
C GLY A 18 -5.02 -10.84 7.08
N GLY A 19 -4.51 -11.67 7.97
CA GLY A 19 -5.22 -12.79 8.56
C GLY A 19 -5.74 -13.76 7.52
N ILE A 20 -7.08 -13.95 7.45
CA ILE A 20 -7.71 -14.85 6.48
C ILE A 20 -7.66 -14.35 5.03
N ASP A 21 -7.42 -13.05 4.83
CA ASP A 21 -7.29 -12.45 3.51
C ASP A 21 -5.83 -12.43 3.09
N SER A 22 -5.44 -13.39 2.27
CA SER A 22 -4.07 -13.48 1.73
C SER A 22 -3.75 -12.39 0.72
N GLY A 23 -4.76 -11.69 0.18
CA GLY A 23 -4.60 -10.92 -1.03
C GLY A 23 -4.34 -11.80 -2.25
N THR A 24 -3.67 -11.24 -3.24
CA THR A 24 -3.26 -12.00 -4.41
C THR A 24 -2.05 -12.90 -4.12
N LEU A 25 -1.80 -13.85 -5.00
CA LEU A 25 -0.75 -14.86 -4.88
C LEU A 25 0.06 -14.90 -6.17
N ASN A 26 1.33 -15.31 -6.08
CA ASN A 26 2.07 -15.70 -7.28
C ASN A 26 1.53 -17.03 -7.84
N ASP A 27 1.99 -17.44 -9.03
CA ASP A 27 1.42 -18.58 -9.75
C ASP A 27 1.53 -19.91 -8.99
N ASP A 28 2.61 -20.13 -8.25
CA ASP A 28 2.81 -21.34 -7.43
C ASP A 28 2.22 -21.23 -6.00
N LYS A 29 1.58 -20.11 -5.67
CA LYS A 29 0.89 -19.82 -4.39
C LYS A 29 1.80 -19.89 -3.15
N THR A 30 3.08 -19.63 -3.32
CA THR A 30 4.07 -19.63 -2.22
C THR A 30 4.31 -18.24 -1.65
N ILE A 31 3.97 -17.19 -2.41
CA ILE A 31 4.16 -15.79 -2.03
C ILE A 31 2.78 -15.14 -1.83
N LEU A 32 2.55 -14.63 -0.63
CA LEU A 32 1.29 -13.98 -0.25
C LEU A 32 1.46 -12.47 -0.27
N GLU A 33 0.53 -11.77 -0.90
CA GLU A 33 0.52 -10.31 -0.95
C GLU A 33 0.54 -9.68 0.45
N LYS A 34 -0.27 -10.21 1.38
CA LYS A 34 -0.37 -9.68 2.74
C LYS A 34 0.97 -9.60 3.48
N ASP A 35 1.87 -10.56 3.25
CA ASP A 35 3.16 -10.63 3.93
C ASP A 35 4.13 -9.58 3.40
N ILE A 36 4.14 -9.39 2.08
CA ILE A 36 4.96 -8.34 1.43
C ILE A 36 4.45 -6.96 1.79
N ASN A 37 3.11 -6.76 1.78
CA ASN A 37 2.50 -5.50 2.19
C ASN A 37 2.94 -5.11 3.60
N LEU A 38 2.89 -6.03 4.54
CA LEU A 38 3.30 -5.80 5.93
C LEU A 38 4.79 -5.46 6.04
N ALA A 39 5.65 -6.23 5.36
CA ALA A 39 7.09 -6.03 5.39
C ALA A 39 7.50 -4.64 4.85
N ILE A 40 6.93 -4.22 3.72
CA ILE A 40 7.18 -2.89 3.14
C ILE A 40 6.62 -1.79 4.06
N THR A 41 5.42 -1.98 4.60
CA THR A 41 4.77 -1.01 5.50
C THR A 41 5.63 -0.74 6.73
N HIS A 42 6.20 -1.75 7.37
CA HIS A 42 7.12 -1.57 8.49
C HIS A 42 8.38 -0.78 8.12
N LYS A 43 8.97 -1.04 6.96
CA LYS A 43 10.14 -0.29 6.48
C LYS A 43 9.80 1.19 6.21
N ILE A 44 8.63 1.49 5.68
CA ILE A 44 8.16 2.88 5.49
C ILE A 44 7.95 3.56 6.86
N ARG A 45 7.32 2.86 7.81
CA ARG A 45 7.13 3.35 9.18
C ARG A 45 8.45 3.78 9.81
N GLU A 46 9.48 2.92 9.78
CA GLU A 46 10.80 3.23 10.35
C GLU A 46 11.40 4.51 9.76
N LEU A 47 11.29 4.71 8.44
CA LEU A 47 11.78 5.92 7.76
C LEU A 47 11.00 7.17 8.18
N LEU A 48 9.68 7.10 8.25
CA LEU A 48 8.83 8.21 8.64
C LEU A 48 9.01 8.60 10.10
N GLU A 49 9.02 7.62 11.02
CA GLU A 49 9.21 7.87 12.45
C GLU A 49 10.61 8.42 12.74
N SER A 50 11.66 7.92 12.07
CA SER A 50 13.01 8.47 12.18
C SER A 50 13.13 9.92 11.69
N SER A 51 12.16 10.37 10.89
CA SER A 51 12.04 11.74 10.38
C SER A 51 11.05 12.61 11.16
N GLY A 52 10.54 12.09 12.29
CA GLY A 52 9.72 12.83 13.24
C GLY A 52 8.21 12.80 12.95
N ALA A 53 7.74 11.93 12.08
CA ALA A 53 6.32 11.69 11.88
C ALA A 53 5.73 10.80 13.00
N HIS A 54 4.43 10.91 13.23
CA HIS A 54 3.64 9.94 13.98
C HIS A 54 2.98 8.97 13.00
N VAL A 55 3.28 7.69 13.09
CA VAL A 55 2.71 6.69 12.18
C VAL A 55 1.63 5.87 12.88
N ILE A 56 0.47 5.77 12.24
CA ILE A 56 -0.62 4.88 12.64
C ILE A 56 -0.68 3.76 11.62
N LEU A 57 -0.54 2.51 12.08
CA LEU A 57 -0.71 1.33 11.24
C LEU A 57 -2.15 0.83 11.33
N THR A 58 -2.74 0.41 10.21
CA THR A 58 -4.03 -0.28 10.24
C THR A 58 -3.92 -1.68 10.82
N ARG A 59 -2.76 -2.33 10.64
CA ARG A 59 -2.35 -3.57 11.32
C ARG A 59 -0.85 -3.61 11.52
N GLU A 60 -0.41 -4.22 12.61
CA GLU A 60 1.03 -4.35 12.96
C GLU A 60 1.58 -5.77 12.71
N ASP A 61 0.70 -6.73 12.53
CA ASP A 61 1.00 -8.16 12.35
C ASP A 61 0.10 -8.78 11.27
N ASP A 62 0.12 -10.11 11.15
CA ASP A 62 -0.79 -10.85 10.26
C ASP A 62 -2.18 -11.00 10.87
N SER A 63 -2.83 -9.90 11.17
CA SER A 63 -4.19 -9.85 11.69
C SER A 63 -5.19 -9.27 10.70
N SER A 64 -6.45 -9.53 10.97
CA SER A 64 -7.61 -8.87 10.33
C SER A 64 -8.38 -8.09 11.37
N LEU A 65 -8.97 -6.96 10.96
CA LEU A 65 -9.69 -6.05 11.84
C LEU A 65 -11.20 -6.40 11.94
N TYR A 66 -11.55 -7.66 12.06
CA TYR A 66 -12.93 -8.07 12.33
C TYR A 66 -13.00 -8.87 13.63
N VAL A 67 -14.18 -8.89 14.25
CA VAL A 67 -14.42 -9.70 15.45
C VAL A 67 -14.84 -11.10 15.02
N GLU A 68 -14.08 -12.13 15.44
CA GLU A 68 -14.45 -13.52 15.20
C GLU A 68 -15.56 -13.96 16.17
N ASP A 69 -16.72 -14.31 15.62
CA ASP A 69 -17.88 -14.77 16.38
C ASP A 69 -18.41 -16.15 15.93
N GLY A 70 -17.70 -16.78 15.01
CA GLY A 70 -18.08 -18.08 14.43
C GLY A 70 -19.31 -18.06 13.54
N LYS A 71 -19.95 -16.90 13.32
CA LYS A 71 -21.21 -16.77 12.55
C LYS A 71 -21.06 -16.03 11.24
N LYS A 72 -20.01 -15.23 11.08
CA LYS A 72 -19.79 -14.41 9.89
C LYS A 72 -19.30 -15.22 8.70
N THR A 73 -19.88 -14.96 7.55
CA THR A 73 -19.34 -15.42 6.26
C THR A 73 -18.03 -14.72 5.96
N ILE A 74 -17.21 -15.30 5.08
CA ILE A 74 -15.95 -14.68 4.60
C ILE A 74 -16.19 -13.26 4.06
N ARG A 75 -17.26 -13.07 3.29
CA ARG A 75 -17.62 -11.75 2.76
C ARG A 75 -17.93 -10.73 3.85
N GLN A 76 -18.62 -11.15 4.92
CA GLN A 76 -18.91 -10.28 6.05
C GLN A 76 -17.63 -9.91 6.81
N LYS A 77 -16.70 -10.86 7.00
CA LYS A 77 -15.39 -10.61 7.60
C LYS A 77 -14.58 -9.60 6.80
N TYR A 78 -14.53 -9.74 5.47
CA TYR A 78 -13.84 -8.78 4.60
C TYR A 78 -14.48 -7.38 4.65
N ASN A 79 -15.81 -7.29 4.60
CA ASN A 79 -16.48 -6.01 4.68
C ASN A 79 -16.26 -5.32 6.05
N GLU A 80 -16.27 -6.08 7.13
CA GLU A 80 -15.99 -5.55 8.47
C GLU A 80 -14.53 -5.10 8.60
N ASN A 81 -13.59 -5.87 8.08
CA ASN A 81 -12.18 -5.49 8.04
C ASN A 81 -11.98 -4.14 7.32
N LEU A 82 -12.58 -3.96 6.13
CA LEU A 82 -12.52 -2.70 5.39
C LEU A 82 -13.18 -1.54 6.15
N LYS A 83 -14.33 -1.77 6.77
CA LYS A 83 -15.02 -0.75 7.58
C LYS A 83 -14.17 -0.30 8.76
N ASN A 84 -13.52 -1.24 9.46
CA ASN A 84 -12.68 -0.92 10.60
C ASN A 84 -11.40 -0.17 10.19
N ARG A 85 -10.80 -0.49 9.02
CA ARG A 85 -9.71 0.33 8.43
C ARG A 85 -10.19 1.75 8.11
N LYS A 86 -11.38 1.88 7.50
CA LYS A 86 -11.96 3.19 7.18
C LYS A 86 -12.20 4.02 8.45
N LYS A 87 -12.68 3.39 9.51
CA LYS A 87 -12.88 4.03 10.81
C LYS A 87 -11.57 4.56 11.40
N ILE A 88 -10.46 3.82 11.28
CA ILE A 88 -9.13 4.31 11.69
C ILE A 88 -8.78 5.59 10.92
N ILE A 89 -9.03 5.63 9.61
CA ILE A 89 -8.76 6.82 8.80
C ILE A 89 -9.59 8.02 9.28
N GLU A 90 -10.88 7.82 9.52
CA GLU A 90 -11.83 8.87 9.89
C GLU A 90 -11.60 9.43 11.31
N GLU A 91 -11.15 8.57 12.24
CA GLU A 91 -10.99 8.94 13.66
C GLU A 91 -9.58 9.42 14.05
N SER A 92 -8.60 9.29 13.17
CA SER A 92 -7.18 9.51 13.52
C SER A 92 -6.71 10.96 13.45
N ASN A 93 -7.49 11.88 12.86
CA ASN A 93 -7.03 13.25 12.52
C ASN A 93 -5.69 13.26 11.76
N ALA A 94 -5.49 12.30 10.87
CA ALA A 94 -4.25 12.15 10.11
C ALA A 94 -4.10 13.24 9.03
N ASP A 95 -2.83 13.52 8.68
CA ASP A 95 -2.48 14.41 7.58
C ASP A 95 -2.46 13.68 6.23
N MET A 96 -2.32 12.34 6.22
CA MET A 96 -2.14 11.56 5.00
C MET A 96 -2.49 10.08 5.22
N PHE A 97 -2.98 9.42 4.15
CA PHE A 97 -3.24 7.98 4.11
C PHE A 97 -2.51 7.32 2.93
N ILE A 98 -1.75 6.26 3.22
CA ILE A 98 -1.00 5.50 2.21
C ILE A 98 -1.29 4.01 2.40
N SER A 99 -1.87 3.37 1.37
CA SER A 99 -2.15 1.92 1.36
C SER A 99 -1.16 1.19 0.46
N ILE A 100 -0.61 0.07 0.95
CA ILE A 100 0.42 -0.74 0.30
C ILE A 100 -0.18 -2.06 -0.16
N HIS A 101 -0.04 -2.34 -1.45
CA HIS A 101 -0.58 -3.51 -2.13
C HIS A 101 0.37 -4.09 -3.17
N MET A 102 0.04 -5.30 -3.66
CA MET A 102 0.66 -5.95 -4.83
C MET A 102 -0.40 -6.25 -5.87
N ASN A 103 -0.08 -5.96 -7.11
CA ASN A 103 -0.95 -6.25 -8.24
C ASN A 103 -0.82 -7.71 -8.69
N ALA A 104 -1.85 -8.22 -9.34
CA ALA A 104 -1.80 -9.44 -10.13
C ALA A 104 -2.82 -9.39 -11.26
N LEU A 105 -2.49 -10.05 -12.36
CA LEU A 105 -3.41 -10.29 -13.45
C LEU A 105 -3.62 -11.79 -13.62
N VAL A 106 -4.78 -12.18 -14.11
CA VAL A 106 -5.12 -13.57 -14.38
C VAL A 106 -5.25 -13.77 -15.88
N GLY A 107 -4.77 -14.92 -16.38
CA GLY A 107 -4.94 -15.32 -17.76
C GLY A 107 -3.68 -15.26 -18.61
N LYS A 108 -3.84 -15.60 -19.90
CA LYS A 108 -2.72 -15.70 -20.84
C LYS A 108 -1.99 -14.36 -21.02
N GLY A 109 -0.71 -14.34 -20.68
CA GLY A 109 0.13 -13.13 -20.79
C GLY A 109 0.16 -12.26 -19.53
N ALA A 110 -0.46 -12.68 -18.44
CA ALA A 110 -0.40 -11.97 -17.14
C ALA A 110 1.04 -11.73 -16.68
N SER A 111 1.94 -12.70 -16.90
CA SER A 111 3.35 -12.62 -16.53
C SER A 111 4.17 -11.55 -17.27
N LYS A 112 3.60 -10.91 -18.29
CA LYS A 112 4.27 -9.81 -19.02
C LYS A 112 4.13 -8.45 -18.33
N TYR A 113 3.17 -8.33 -17.41
CA TYR A 113 2.93 -7.08 -16.70
C TYR A 113 3.88 -6.97 -15.52
N TYR A 114 4.43 -5.76 -15.32
CA TYR A 114 5.37 -5.44 -14.25
C TYR A 114 5.33 -3.95 -13.92
N GLY A 115 6.01 -3.57 -12.85
CA GLY A 115 6.25 -2.19 -12.45
C GLY A 115 5.20 -1.65 -11.48
N ALA A 116 5.66 -0.91 -10.48
CA ALA A 116 4.81 -0.28 -9.49
C ALA A 116 3.91 0.80 -10.09
N GLN A 117 2.71 0.95 -9.54
CA GLN A 117 1.73 1.94 -9.98
C GLN A 117 0.97 2.53 -8.80
N THR A 118 0.86 3.85 -8.74
CA THR A 118 0.14 4.57 -7.69
C THR A 118 -1.24 4.99 -8.18
N PHE A 119 -2.24 4.78 -7.32
CA PHE A 119 -3.64 5.13 -7.54
C PHE A 119 -4.10 6.19 -6.54
N TYR A 120 -5.05 7.03 -6.96
CA TYR A 120 -5.60 8.13 -6.17
C TYR A 120 -7.11 8.28 -6.40
N PRO A 121 -7.88 8.89 -5.47
CA PRO A 121 -9.29 9.22 -5.68
C PRO A 121 -9.41 10.40 -6.64
N ALA A 122 -10.33 10.32 -7.63
CA ALA A 122 -10.53 11.38 -8.61
C ALA A 122 -10.93 12.71 -7.95
N GLY A 123 -10.52 13.83 -8.56
CA GLY A 123 -10.89 15.17 -8.10
C GLY A 123 -10.20 15.67 -6.82
N LYS A 124 -9.28 14.92 -6.22
CA LYS A 124 -8.53 15.29 -5.01
C LYS A 124 -7.11 15.73 -5.40
N GLU A 125 -6.89 17.05 -5.55
CA GLU A 125 -5.62 17.60 -6.06
C GLU A 125 -4.39 17.17 -5.24
N ASP A 126 -4.48 17.16 -3.91
CA ASP A 126 -3.34 16.79 -3.08
C ASP A 126 -3.03 15.30 -3.15
N SER A 127 -4.04 14.43 -3.32
CA SER A 127 -3.83 13.01 -3.61
C SER A 127 -3.16 12.80 -4.98
N ILE A 128 -3.52 13.61 -5.99
CA ILE A 128 -2.89 13.60 -7.31
C ILE A 128 -1.42 13.99 -7.22
N LYS A 129 -1.10 15.05 -6.47
CA LYS A 129 0.29 15.50 -6.26
C LYS A 129 1.11 14.41 -5.56
N LEU A 130 0.62 13.90 -4.43
CA LEU A 130 1.24 12.82 -3.68
C LEU A 130 1.51 11.60 -4.56
N SER A 131 0.50 11.16 -5.33
CA SER A 131 0.63 10.00 -6.23
C SER A 131 1.72 10.21 -7.28
N LYS A 132 1.83 11.41 -7.85
CA LYS A 132 2.84 11.75 -8.87
C LYS A 132 4.26 11.73 -8.29
N TYR A 133 4.47 12.29 -7.10
CA TYR A 133 5.79 12.28 -6.47
C TYR A 133 6.23 10.86 -6.12
N ILE A 134 5.37 10.08 -5.49
CA ILE A 134 5.66 8.67 -5.19
C ILE A 134 5.95 7.89 -6.48
N GLN A 135 5.13 8.02 -7.52
CA GLN A 135 5.34 7.33 -8.80
C GLN A 135 6.67 7.72 -9.45
N GLN A 136 7.04 8.98 -9.39
CA GLN A 136 8.32 9.47 -9.91
C GLN A 136 9.50 8.81 -9.19
N GLU A 137 9.45 8.74 -7.87
CA GLU A 137 10.52 8.13 -7.07
C GLU A 137 10.58 6.60 -7.29
N LEU A 138 9.45 5.92 -7.38
CA LEU A 138 9.38 4.49 -7.74
C LEU A 138 10.04 4.22 -9.10
N LYS A 139 9.76 5.04 -10.10
CA LYS A 139 10.44 4.95 -11.41
C LYS A 139 11.94 5.23 -11.31
N ARG A 140 12.33 6.24 -10.55
CA ARG A 140 13.73 6.67 -10.45
C ARG A 140 14.62 5.67 -9.71
N ILE A 141 14.10 5.09 -8.62
CA ILE A 141 14.89 4.29 -7.66
C ILE A 141 14.72 2.80 -7.88
N VAL A 142 13.47 2.34 -8.07
CA VAL A 142 13.17 0.90 -8.13
C VAL A 142 13.37 0.37 -9.55
N ASP A 143 12.70 0.97 -10.53
CA ASP A 143 12.77 0.50 -11.92
C ASP A 143 12.63 1.65 -12.93
N LYS A 144 13.74 2.03 -13.56
CA LYS A 144 13.79 3.09 -14.57
C LYS A 144 13.07 2.72 -15.87
N THR A 145 12.75 1.44 -16.09
CA THR A 145 12.02 0.96 -17.25
C THR A 145 10.51 0.95 -17.05
N ASN A 146 10.08 1.21 -15.80
CA ASN A 146 8.67 1.33 -15.45
C ASN A 146 8.04 2.56 -16.14
N ASN A 147 7.13 2.31 -17.07
CA ASN A 147 6.43 3.36 -17.83
C ASN A 147 5.00 3.62 -17.32
N ARG A 148 4.61 3.04 -16.17
CA ARG A 148 3.29 3.23 -15.61
C ARG A 148 3.10 4.65 -15.08
N GLU A 149 1.90 5.19 -15.33
CA GLU A 149 1.49 6.50 -14.84
C GLU A 149 0.46 6.33 -13.71
N VAL A 150 0.37 7.35 -12.88
CA VAL A 150 -0.66 7.41 -11.83
C VAL A 150 -2.07 7.37 -12.45
N LYS A 151 -3.02 6.74 -11.76
CA LYS A 151 -4.40 6.62 -12.27
C LYS A 151 -5.44 6.90 -11.19
N PRO A 152 -6.57 7.53 -11.53
CA PRO A 152 -7.71 7.63 -10.64
C PRO A 152 -8.37 6.25 -10.44
N ARG A 153 -8.86 5.99 -9.22
CA ARG A 153 -9.61 4.80 -8.84
C ARG A 153 -10.67 5.15 -7.78
N ASP A 154 -11.90 5.33 -8.22
CA ASP A 154 -13.02 5.70 -7.35
C ASP A 154 -13.75 4.50 -6.75
N ASP A 155 -13.40 3.31 -7.20
CA ASP A 155 -13.91 2.03 -6.69
C ASP A 155 -13.15 1.52 -5.46
N LEU A 156 -12.02 2.13 -5.10
CA LEU A 156 -11.23 1.77 -3.92
C LEU A 156 -11.83 2.35 -2.64
N TYR A 157 -12.51 1.49 -1.88
CA TYR A 157 -13.28 1.88 -0.69
C TYR A 157 -12.50 2.71 0.32
N LEU A 158 -11.23 2.38 0.58
CA LEU A 158 -10.40 3.10 1.57
C LEU A 158 -9.91 4.46 1.06
N LEU A 159 -9.86 4.70 -0.25
CA LEU A 159 -9.49 6.01 -0.80
C LEU A 159 -10.69 6.95 -0.93
N LYS A 160 -11.89 6.36 -1.08
CA LYS A 160 -13.10 7.12 -1.34
C LYS A 160 -13.48 8.01 -0.16
N ASP A 161 -13.92 9.23 -0.46
CA ASP A 161 -14.48 10.20 0.49
C ASP A 161 -13.53 10.60 1.65
N ASN A 162 -12.21 10.45 1.47
CA ASN A 162 -11.24 10.97 2.43
C ASN A 162 -11.01 12.47 2.18
N ASP A 163 -10.96 13.25 3.26
CA ASP A 163 -10.62 14.68 3.20
C ASP A 163 -9.10 14.93 3.22
N ILE A 164 -8.32 13.91 3.53
CA ILE A 164 -6.87 13.94 3.55
C ILE A 164 -6.28 13.37 2.25
N PRO A 165 -5.07 13.78 1.83
CA PRO A 165 -4.33 13.15 0.73
C PRO A 165 -4.26 11.64 0.92
N SER A 166 -4.72 10.88 -0.08
CA SER A 166 -4.86 9.44 0.03
C SER A 166 -4.40 8.75 -1.25
N VAL A 167 -3.58 7.72 -1.11
CA VAL A 167 -3.08 6.93 -2.24
C VAL A 167 -3.05 5.44 -1.92
N LEU A 168 -3.18 4.61 -2.96
CA LEU A 168 -2.89 3.19 -2.92
C LEU A 168 -1.76 2.89 -3.89
N ILE A 169 -0.78 2.13 -3.46
CA ILE A 169 0.40 1.80 -4.22
C ILE A 169 0.44 0.29 -4.47
N GLU A 170 0.32 -0.09 -5.73
CA GLU A 170 0.62 -1.44 -6.20
C GLU A 170 2.12 -1.50 -6.45
N CYS A 171 2.88 -2.12 -5.56
CA CYS A 171 4.36 -2.08 -5.58
C CYS A 171 4.99 -2.95 -6.67
N GLY A 172 4.23 -3.83 -7.31
CA GLY A 172 4.64 -4.70 -8.41
C GLY A 172 3.63 -5.81 -8.65
N PHE A 173 3.91 -6.73 -9.56
CA PHE A 173 3.00 -7.80 -9.99
C PHE A 173 3.44 -9.17 -9.48
N LEU A 174 2.64 -9.81 -8.64
CA LEU A 174 2.87 -11.19 -8.20
C LEU A 174 2.62 -12.21 -9.31
N SER A 175 1.86 -11.86 -10.35
CA SER A 175 1.69 -12.67 -11.57
C SER A 175 2.91 -12.66 -12.51
N ASN A 176 3.97 -11.92 -12.17
CA ASN A 176 5.24 -11.92 -12.88
C ASN A 176 6.31 -12.57 -12.01
N ASP A 177 6.77 -13.76 -12.38
CA ASP A 177 7.71 -14.55 -11.57
C ASP A 177 9.01 -13.82 -11.20
N LYS A 178 9.52 -12.97 -12.10
CA LYS A 178 10.73 -12.20 -11.82
C LYS A 178 10.46 -11.12 -10.79
N GLU A 179 9.37 -10.40 -10.94
CA GLU A 179 8.98 -9.34 -10.02
C GLU A 179 8.53 -9.92 -8.68
N ALA A 180 7.79 -11.03 -8.66
CA ALA A 180 7.41 -11.74 -7.44
C ALA A 180 8.64 -12.11 -6.58
N LYS A 181 9.71 -12.61 -7.20
CA LYS A 181 10.97 -12.90 -6.51
C LYS A 181 11.66 -11.65 -5.99
N LEU A 182 11.66 -10.55 -6.76
CA LEU A 182 12.21 -9.27 -6.29
C LEU A 182 11.42 -8.71 -5.12
N LEU A 183 10.10 -8.81 -5.14
CA LEU A 183 9.22 -8.33 -4.08
C LEU A 183 9.42 -9.07 -2.73
N THR A 184 10.00 -10.29 -2.74
CA THR A 184 10.40 -11.00 -1.51
C THR A 184 11.84 -10.69 -1.08
N ASP A 185 12.64 -9.99 -1.90
CA ASP A 185 14.00 -9.58 -1.54
C ASP A 185 13.97 -8.36 -0.63
N GLU A 186 14.65 -8.46 0.51
CA GLU A 186 14.67 -7.42 1.53
C GLU A 186 15.21 -6.09 1.01
N LYS A 187 16.29 -6.11 0.23
CA LYS A 187 16.90 -4.90 -0.34
C LYS A 187 16.00 -4.24 -1.38
N TYR A 188 15.21 -5.03 -2.10
CA TYR A 188 14.25 -4.51 -3.05
C TYR A 188 13.07 -3.84 -2.33
N GLN A 189 12.58 -4.45 -1.24
CA GLN A 189 11.57 -3.86 -0.37
C GLN A 189 12.06 -2.55 0.26
N GLU A 190 13.32 -2.47 0.69
CA GLU A 190 13.96 -1.23 1.19
C GLU A 190 13.96 -0.12 0.13
N LYS A 191 14.26 -0.45 -1.14
CA LYS A 191 14.20 0.54 -2.24
C LYS A 191 12.77 1.04 -2.47
N ILE A 192 11.77 0.16 -2.41
CA ILE A 192 10.36 0.53 -2.51
C ILE A 192 9.98 1.45 -1.34
N ALA A 193 10.29 1.06 -0.11
CA ALA A 193 10.00 1.84 1.08
C ALA A 193 10.65 3.24 1.03
N TRP A 194 11.93 3.29 0.64
CA TRP A 194 12.63 4.56 0.45
C TRP A 194 12.00 5.43 -0.64
N SER A 195 11.54 4.83 -1.74
CA SER A 195 10.89 5.58 -2.82
C SER A 195 9.57 6.19 -2.38
N ILE A 196 8.78 5.46 -1.59
CA ILE A 196 7.50 5.94 -1.05
C ILE A 196 7.74 7.06 -0.02
N TYR A 197 8.74 6.89 0.84
CA TYR A 197 9.14 7.90 1.81
C TYR A 197 9.66 9.19 1.17
N ALA A 198 10.43 9.08 0.09
CA ALA A 198 11.06 10.22 -0.59
C ALA A 198 10.07 11.02 -1.46
N GLY A 199 9.01 10.39 -1.93
CA GLY A 199 7.97 11.02 -2.74
C GLY A 199 6.91 11.70 -1.91
#